data_d9a63e46003ec673cb0e1253e475d4f9
#
_entry.id   d9a63e46003ec673cb0e1253e475d4f9
#
_cell.length_a   1.000
_cell.length_b   1.000
_cell.length_c   1.000
_cell.angle_alpha   90.00
_cell.angle_beta   90.00
_cell.angle_gamma   90.00
#
_symmetry.space_group_name_H-M   'P 1'
#
loop_
_entity.id
_entity.type
_entity.pdbx_description
1 polymer ?
#
loop_
_entity_poly.entity_id
_entity_poly.type
_entity_poly.pdbx_seq_one_letter_code
_entity_poly.pdbx_strand_id
1 'polypeptide(L)'
;MEFHRLCQRSVRIILGLLLCSPAAFAQATIVQISDTHIGLSTAPNALQHLQTVVSQINAMSPQPNAVILSGDIGETTSDWTTAKNTLASLNAVVYFVPGNHDIHTTNIATYRQFFGNDYYSFKINNITFMVIDSQLLGDFDTFTSGQTPANVQPLPSSVQTESDSMLAWLGQQTAVTNEIAVQHVPLFPQSLSGGGTYPSTNPYWAIYDVQNDTNIHHEYRKEEVNALTALNIHTMLAGHWHNQRNFTATSGSFTLDLRMAPAVAYAIGTGAQVGYTVHTISSTGGVTTQMVACNGCL
;
A
#
# COMPACT_ATOMS: atom_id res chain seq x y z
N MET A 1 -33.01 46.43 -70.81
CA MET A 1 -32.52 46.82 -69.49
C MET A 1 -32.78 45.66 -68.50
N GLU A 2 -31.80 44.76 -68.42
CA GLU A 2 -31.89 43.59 -67.54
C GLU A 2 -31.08 43.79 -66.28
N PHE A 3 -31.68 43.69 -65.13
CA PHE A 3 -31.02 43.74 -63.81
C PHE A 3 -30.63 42.37 -63.40
N HIS A 4 -29.30 42.09 -63.36
CA HIS A 4 -28.73 40.89 -62.77
C HIS A 4 -28.73 41.03 -61.25
N ARG A 5 -29.45 40.18 -60.58
CA ARG A 5 -29.34 39.96 -59.10
C ARG A 5 -28.30 38.91 -58.82
N LEU A 6 -27.15 39.34 -58.24
CA LEU A 6 -26.12 38.49 -57.67
C LEU A 6 -26.64 37.96 -56.31
N CYS A 7 -26.80 36.64 -56.22
CA CYS A 7 -27.12 35.96 -54.99
C CYS A 7 -25.81 35.64 -54.22
N GLN A 8 -25.48 36.41 -53.19
CA GLN A 8 -24.35 36.08 -52.30
C GLN A 8 -24.76 34.94 -51.37
N ARG A 9 -24.20 33.76 -51.57
CA ARG A 9 -24.27 32.63 -50.62
C ARG A 9 -23.19 32.80 -49.55
N SER A 10 -23.60 33.18 -48.34
CA SER A 10 -22.71 33.18 -47.17
C SER A 10 -22.43 31.75 -46.72
N VAL A 11 -21.23 31.27 -46.95
CA VAL A 11 -20.74 30.01 -46.40
C VAL A 11 -20.35 30.26 -44.93
N ARG A 12 -21.15 29.80 -43.97
CA ARG A 12 -20.80 29.77 -42.56
C ARG A 12 -19.90 28.56 -42.31
N ILE A 13 -18.61 28.80 -42.18
CA ILE A 13 -17.65 27.80 -41.68
C ILE A 13 -17.88 27.69 -40.18
N ILE A 14 -18.52 26.61 -39.77
CA ILE A 14 -18.57 26.23 -38.33
C ILE A 14 -17.23 25.60 -38.00
N LEU A 15 -16.34 26.38 -37.40
CA LEU A 15 -15.11 25.89 -36.80
C LEU A 15 -15.46 25.15 -35.54
N GLY A 16 -15.65 23.81 -35.63
CA GLY A 16 -15.81 22.94 -34.48
C GLY A 16 -14.51 22.89 -33.68
N LEU A 17 -14.43 23.64 -32.60
CA LEU A 17 -13.39 23.41 -31.60
C LEU A 17 -13.63 22.01 -31.02
N LEU A 18 -12.87 21.02 -31.47
CA LEU A 18 -12.66 19.79 -30.74
C LEU A 18 -11.91 20.19 -29.46
N LEU A 19 -12.66 20.34 -28.37
CA LEU A 19 -12.08 20.34 -27.03
C LEU A 19 -11.49 18.94 -26.80
N CYS A 20 -10.25 18.76 -27.21
CA CYS A 20 -9.45 17.62 -26.80
C CYS A 20 -9.23 17.81 -25.29
N SER A 21 -10.08 17.17 -24.47
CA SER A 21 -9.77 17.06 -23.03
C SER A 21 -8.39 16.46 -22.92
N PRO A 22 -7.43 17.11 -22.25
CA PRO A 22 -6.14 16.48 -22.04
C PRO A 22 -6.39 15.16 -21.35
N ALA A 23 -6.14 14.04 -22.01
CA ALA A 23 -6.07 12.77 -21.36
C ALA A 23 -5.10 12.95 -20.19
N ALA A 24 -5.56 12.75 -18.96
CA ALA A 24 -4.69 12.81 -17.81
C ALA A 24 -3.71 11.64 -17.94
N PHE A 25 -2.56 11.90 -18.58
CA PHE A 25 -1.50 10.90 -18.67
C PHE A 25 -1.09 10.50 -17.27
N ALA A 26 -0.96 9.20 -17.06
CA ALA A 26 -0.42 8.69 -15.80
C ALA A 26 0.94 9.36 -15.54
N GLN A 27 1.10 9.93 -14.35
CA GLN A 27 2.37 10.50 -13.94
C GLN A 27 3.34 9.42 -13.48
N ALA A 28 2.81 8.33 -12.90
CA ALA A 28 3.57 7.15 -12.54
C ALA A 28 2.72 5.89 -12.61
N THR A 29 3.37 4.79 -12.95
CA THR A 29 2.85 3.44 -12.80
C THR A 29 3.69 2.72 -11.75
N ILE A 30 3.04 2.30 -10.68
CA ILE A 30 3.68 1.57 -9.57
C ILE A 30 3.07 0.17 -9.51
N VAL A 31 3.91 -0.84 -9.42
CA VAL A 31 3.46 -2.19 -9.09
C VAL A 31 3.63 -2.42 -7.60
N GLN A 32 2.60 -2.91 -6.94
CA GLN A 32 2.67 -3.36 -5.56
C GLN A 32 2.57 -4.88 -5.52
N ILE A 33 3.60 -5.50 -4.95
CA ILE A 33 3.68 -6.91 -4.54
C ILE A 33 3.51 -6.92 -3.03
N SER A 34 2.87 -7.93 -2.46
CA SER A 34 2.71 -8.09 -1.02
C SER A 34 2.71 -9.54 -0.61
N ASP A 35 3.03 -9.82 0.64
CA ASP A 35 2.80 -11.11 1.27
C ASP A 35 3.41 -12.25 0.44
N THR A 36 4.72 -12.17 0.20
CA THR A 36 5.45 -13.19 -0.57
C THR A 36 5.75 -14.44 0.25
N HIS A 37 5.84 -14.34 1.59
CA HIS A 37 5.97 -15.43 2.53
C HIS A 37 6.92 -16.55 2.11
N ILE A 38 8.08 -16.20 1.58
CA ILE A 38 9.09 -17.19 1.21
C ILE A 38 9.52 -17.96 2.46
N GLY A 39 9.46 -19.28 2.38
CA GLY A 39 9.78 -20.17 3.53
C GLY A 39 8.59 -20.58 4.38
N LEU A 40 7.42 -19.97 4.23
CA LEU A 40 6.23 -20.33 5.00
C LEU A 40 5.77 -21.75 4.62
N SER A 41 5.71 -22.64 5.60
CA SER A 41 5.40 -24.06 5.36
C SER A 41 4.01 -24.32 4.76
N THR A 42 3.06 -23.42 5.02
CA THR A 42 1.69 -23.49 4.46
C THR A 42 1.60 -22.89 3.05
N ALA A 43 2.66 -22.27 2.55
CA ALA A 43 2.75 -21.68 1.21
C ALA A 43 3.96 -22.25 0.41
N PRO A 44 4.03 -23.56 0.15
CA PRO A 44 5.22 -24.19 -0.43
C PRO A 44 5.57 -23.68 -1.84
N ASN A 45 4.62 -23.10 -2.55
CA ASN A 45 4.80 -22.55 -3.89
C ASN A 45 5.16 -21.05 -3.92
N ALA A 46 5.32 -20.41 -2.77
CA ALA A 46 5.53 -18.95 -2.65
C ALA A 46 6.67 -18.44 -3.54
N LEU A 47 7.82 -19.10 -3.54
CA LEU A 47 8.95 -18.73 -4.41
C LEU A 47 8.61 -18.84 -5.91
N GLN A 48 7.93 -19.91 -6.33
CA GLN A 48 7.52 -20.07 -7.73
C GLN A 48 6.52 -18.98 -8.14
N HIS A 49 5.59 -18.64 -7.25
CA HIS A 49 4.64 -17.56 -7.49
C HIS A 49 5.38 -16.21 -7.65
N LEU A 50 6.33 -15.90 -6.77
CA LEU A 50 7.14 -14.69 -6.88
C LEU A 50 7.92 -14.63 -8.20
N GLN A 51 8.56 -15.73 -8.61
CA GLN A 51 9.27 -15.83 -9.91
C GLN A 51 8.33 -15.58 -11.09
N THR A 52 7.11 -16.10 -11.03
CA THR A 52 6.09 -15.90 -12.05
C THR A 52 5.65 -14.42 -12.09
N VAL A 53 5.38 -13.82 -10.94
CA VAL A 53 5.02 -12.40 -10.82
C VAL A 53 6.14 -11.51 -11.36
N VAL A 54 7.39 -11.77 -11.02
CA VAL A 54 8.56 -11.04 -11.54
C VAL A 54 8.62 -11.12 -13.07
N SER A 55 8.41 -12.31 -13.63
CA SER A 55 8.36 -12.50 -15.09
C SER A 55 7.23 -11.70 -15.74
N GLN A 56 6.03 -11.70 -15.14
CA GLN A 56 4.90 -10.93 -15.64
C GLN A 56 5.17 -9.41 -15.60
N ILE A 57 5.77 -8.92 -14.51
CA ILE A 57 6.12 -7.49 -14.38
C ILE A 57 7.17 -7.11 -15.43
N ASN A 58 8.19 -7.93 -15.64
CA ASN A 58 9.22 -7.68 -16.65
C ASN A 58 8.67 -7.71 -18.10
N ALA A 59 7.54 -8.39 -18.32
CA ALA A 59 6.85 -8.41 -19.61
C ALA A 59 5.94 -7.19 -19.83
N MET A 60 5.74 -6.32 -18.83
CA MET A 60 4.91 -5.12 -18.97
C MET A 60 5.51 -4.15 -20.00
N SER A 61 4.63 -3.50 -20.77
CA SER A 61 5.02 -2.43 -21.68
C SER A 61 3.95 -1.32 -21.65
N PRO A 62 4.29 -0.11 -21.16
CA PRO A 62 5.60 0.31 -20.62
C PRO A 62 5.93 -0.39 -19.29
N GLN A 63 7.21 -0.41 -18.95
CA GLN A 63 7.67 -0.88 -17.64
C GLN A 63 7.15 0.02 -16.52
N PRO A 64 6.90 -0.51 -15.31
CA PRO A 64 6.53 0.31 -14.16
C PRO A 64 7.70 1.22 -13.75
N ASN A 65 7.38 2.38 -13.19
CA ASN A 65 8.38 3.31 -12.66
C ASN A 65 9.07 2.76 -11.41
N ALA A 66 8.38 1.95 -10.64
CA ALA A 66 8.92 1.26 -9.46
C ALA A 66 8.04 0.07 -9.08
N VAL A 67 8.60 -0.82 -8.27
CA VAL A 67 7.90 -1.90 -7.58
C VAL A 67 8.00 -1.63 -6.07
N ILE A 68 6.89 -1.78 -5.35
CA ILE A 68 6.85 -1.73 -3.89
C ILE A 68 6.52 -3.14 -3.41
N LEU A 69 7.34 -3.70 -2.52
CA LEU A 69 7.03 -4.92 -1.79
C LEU A 69 6.55 -4.52 -0.39
N SER A 70 5.23 -4.63 -0.19
CA SER A 70 4.55 -4.13 1.01
C SER A 70 4.41 -5.19 2.11
N GLY A 71 5.55 -5.75 2.53
CA GLY A 71 5.69 -6.58 3.72
C GLY A 71 5.45 -8.08 3.52
N ASP A 72 5.73 -8.81 4.58
CA ASP A 72 5.68 -10.27 4.67
C ASP A 72 6.52 -10.94 3.57
N ILE A 73 7.82 -10.60 3.59
CA ILE A 73 8.78 -10.98 2.55
C ILE A 73 9.15 -12.45 2.69
N GLY A 74 9.47 -12.88 3.90
CA GLY A 74 9.87 -14.24 4.19
C GLY A 74 10.10 -14.50 5.67
N GLU A 75 10.14 -15.79 6.03
CA GLU A 75 10.13 -16.24 7.42
C GLU A 75 11.50 -16.17 8.12
N THR A 76 12.58 -16.20 7.33
CA THR A 76 13.96 -16.20 7.83
C THR A 76 14.86 -15.29 6.99
N THR A 77 16.05 -14.95 7.51
CA THR A 77 17.04 -14.18 6.74
C THR A 77 17.53 -14.91 5.48
N SER A 78 17.50 -16.23 5.46
CA SER A 78 17.74 -17.02 4.25
C SER A 78 16.65 -16.82 3.21
N ASP A 79 15.41 -16.77 3.65
CA ASP A 79 14.25 -16.55 2.79
C ASP A 79 14.24 -15.11 2.26
N TRP A 80 14.61 -14.13 3.08
CA TRP A 80 14.84 -12.74 2.65
C TRP A 80 15.90 -12.64 1.56
N THR A 81 17.01 -13.40 1.70
CA THR A 81 18.04 -13.48 0.67
C THR A 81 17.48 -14.04 -0.63
N THR A 82 16.68 -15.10 -0.55
CA THR A 82 16.03 -15.73 -1.70
C THR A 82 15.05 -14.77 -2.39
N ALA A 83 14.22 -14.07 -1.60
CA ALA A 83 13.30 -13.06 -2.11
C ALA A 83 14.05 -11.91 -2.81
N LYS A 84 15.08 -11.34 -2.16
CA LYS A 84 15.90 -10.27 -2.74
C LYS A 84 16.56 -10.67 -4.05
N ASN A 85 17.14 -11.87 -4.11
CA ASN A 85 17.78 -12.38 -5.33
C ASN A 85 16.77 -12.56 -6.47
N THR A 86 15.56 -13.02 -6.16
CA THR A 86 14.47 -13.15 -7.14
C THR A 86 14.04 -11.78 -7.66
N LEU A 87 13.82 -10.82 -6.75
CA LEU A 87 13.42 -9.45 -7.08
C LEU A 87 14.51 -8.65 -7.80
N ALA A 88 15.78 -8.99 -7.62
CA ALA A 88 16.90 -8.35 -8.32
C ALA A 88 16.85 -8.56 -9.86
N SER A 89 16.04 -9.50 -10.35
CA SER A 89 15.80 -9.68 -11.78
C SER A 89 14.71 -8.77 -12.36
N LEU A 90 14.04 -7.94 -11.54
CA LEU A 90 13.12 -6.92 -12.02
C LEU A 90 13.84 -5.81 -12.79
N ASN A 91 13.22 -5.36 -13.87
CA ASN A 91 13.71 -4.20 -14.65
C ASN A 91 13.39 -2.85 -13.99
N ALA A 92 12.77 -2.85 -12.83
CA ALA A 92 12.38 -1.66 -12.07
C ALA A 92 12.99 -1.68 -10.65
N VAL A 93 13.19 -0.49 -10.07
CA VAL A 93 13.67 -0.36 -8.69
C VAL A 93 12.61 -0.92 -7.73
N VAL A 94 13.06 -1.66 -6.71
CA VAL A 94 12.21 -2.22 -5.65
C VAL A 94 12.38 -1.43 -4.37
N TYR A 95 11.27 -1.02 -3.76
CA TYR A 95 11.19 -0.42 -2.42
C TYR A 95 10.57 -1.43 -1.46
N PHE A 96 11.18 -1.60 -0.29
CA PHE A 96 10.78 -2.60 0.69
C PHE A 96 10.06 -1.93 1.86
N VAL A 97 8.96 -2.54 2.29
CA VAL A 97 8.17 -2.16 3.46
C VAL A 97 8.16 -3.36 4.40
N PRO A 98 8.38 -3.22 5.70
CA PRO A 98 8.32 -4.36 6.61
C PRO A 98 6.89 -4.85 6.85
N GLY A 99 6.74 -6.15 7.02
CA GLY A 99 5.52 -6.81 7.48
C GLY A 99 5.71 -7.51 8.81
N ASN A 100 4.64 -8.07 9.38
CA ASN A 100 4.69 -8.72 10.69
C ASN A 100 5.43 -10.07 10.69
N HIS A 101 5.63 -10.69 9.53
CA HIS A 101 6.55 -11.83 9.40
C HIS A 101 8.00 -11.43 9.21
N ASP A 102 8.28 -10.16 8.91
CA ASP A 102 9.63 -9.65 8.73
C ASP A 102 10.19 -9.04 10.02
N ILE A 103 9.41 -8.16 10.67
CA ILE A 103 9.81 -7.49 11.90
C ILE A 103 9.01 -8.03 13.07
N HIS A 104 9.72 -8.68 13.96
CA HIS A 104 9.31 -9.00 15.31
C HIS A 104 10.00 -8.04 16.29
N THR A 105 9.54 -7.98 17.51
CA THR A 105 10.03 -7.05 18.54
C THR A 105 11.54 -7.11 18.80
N THR A 106 12.23 -8.12 18.31
CA THR A 106 13.65 -8.37 18.58
C THR A 106 14.58 -8.26 17.39
N ASN A 107 14.08 -8.07 16.17
CA ASN A 107 14.91 -8.18 14.96
C ASN A 107 14.94 -6.94 14.05
N ILE A 108 14.43 -5.79 14.49
CA ILE A 108 14.40 -4.53 13.72
C ILE A 108 15.77 -4.20 13.12
N ALA A 109 16.83 -4.31 13.91
CA ALA A 109 18.18 -4.05 13.44
C ALA A 109 18.63 -5.02 12.33
N THR A 110 18.17 -6.28 12.38
CA THR A 110 18.48 -7.28 11.34
C THR A 110 17.74 -6.93 10.05
N TYR A 111 16.46 -6.54 10.12
CA TYR A 111 15.71 -6.06 8.96
C TYR A 111 16.43 -4.89 8.28
N ARG A 112 16.83 -3.88 9.07
CA ARG A 112 17.56 -2.69 8.57
C ARG A 112 18.88 -3.03 7.87
N GLN A 113 19.59 -4.07 8.31
CA GLN A 113 20.80 -4.56 7.63
C GLN A 113 20.51 -5.17 6.26
N PHE A 114 19.36 -5.83 6.10
CA PHE A 114 18.98 -6.51 4.85
C PHE A 114 18.36 -5.57 3.83
N PHE A 115 17.45 -4.69 4.26
CA PHE A 115 16.57 -3.92 3.38
C PHE A 115 16.78 -2.40 3.48
N GLY A 116 17.54 -1.92 4.45
CA GLY A 116 17.67 -0.50 4.76
C GLY A 116 16.64 -0.06 5.81
N ASN A 117 16.34 1.23 5.84
CA ASN A 117 15.41 1.78 6.81
C ASN A 117 14.02 1.12 6.70
N ASP A 118 13.40 0.88 7.85
CA ASP A 118 12.06 0.32 8.00
C ASP A 118 10.96 1.38 7.83
N TYR A 119 11.26 2.65 8.12
CA TYR A 119 10.43 3.80 7.77
C TYR A 119 11.27 4.88 7.09
N TYR A 120 10.76 5.42 6.00
CA TYR A 120 11.47 6.39 5.15
C TYR A 120 10.52 7.00 4.11
N SER A 121 10.99 8.00 3.38
CA SER A 121 10.28 8.51 2.21
C SER A 121 11.13 8.38 0.95
N PHE A 122 10.44 8.22 -0.20
CA PHE A 122 11.08 8.25 -1.51
C PHE A 122 10.16 8.95 -2.54
N LYS A 123 10.72 9.32 -3.68
CA LYS A 123 9.99 9.99 -4.75
C LYS A 123 10.08 9.24 -6.06
N ILE A 124 8.94 9.15 -6.73
CA ILE A 124 8.83 8.74 -8.12
C ILE A 124 8.15 9.88 -8.87
N ASN A 125 8.88 10.54 -9.75
CA ASN A 125 8.44 11.78 -10.39
C ASN A 125 8.06 12.83 -9.32
N ASN A 126 6.83 13.35 -9.34
CA ASN A 126 6.34 14.32 -8.36
C ASN A 126 5.48 13.69 -7.24
N ILE A 127 5.53 12.37 -7.10
CA ILE A 127 4.78 11.66 -6.07
C ILE A 127 5.74 11.26 -4.95
N THR A 128 5.40 11.62 -3.73
CA THR A 128 6.12 11.19 -2.53
C THR A 128 5.44 9.97 -1.93
N PHE A 129 6.21 8.94 -1.66
CA PHE A 129 5.75 7.75 -0.93
C PHE A 129 6.33 7.80 0.47
N MET A 130 5.45 7.71 1.47
CA MET A 130 5.79 7.70 2.88
C MET A 130 5.68 6.26 3.38
N VAL A 131 6.80 5.60 3.57
CA VAL A 131 6.84 4.23 4.13
C VAL A 131 6.79 4.33 5.65
N ILE A 132 5.82 3.63 6.21
CA ILE A 132 5.55 3.57 7.66
C ILE A 132 5.74 2.11 8.09
N ASP A 133 6.48 1.89 9.16
CA ASP A 133 6.58 0.58 9.76
C ASP A 133 5.39 0.32 10.68
N SER A 134 4.40 -0.41 10.17
CA SER A 134 3.20 -0.74 10.92
C SER A 134 3.46 -1.63 12.15
N GLN A 135 4.63 -2.30 12.21
CA GLN A 135 5.03 -3.12 13.35
C GLN A 135 5.43 -2.27 14.57
N LEU A 136 5.69 -0.99 14.35
CA LEU A 136 5.90 0.01 15.40
C LEU A 136 4.58 0.67 15.87
N LEU A 137 3.43 0.24 15.35
CA LEU A 137 2.10 0.73 15.69
C LEU A 137 1.19 -0.35 16.29
N GLY A 138 1.76 -1.50 16.68
CA GLY A 138 1.03 -2.58 17.32
C GLY A 138 1.89 -3.82 17.52
N ASP A 139 1.65 -4.55 18.60
CA ASP A 139 2.34 -5.81 18.90
C ASP A 139 1.67 -6.99 18.18
N PHE A 140 1.92 -7.11 16.88
CA PHE A 140 1.34 -8.14 16.04
C PHE A 140 1.87 -9.55 16.33
N ASP A 141 2.99 -9.67 17.08
CA ASP A 141 3.54 -10.96 17.52
C ASP A 141 2.67 -11.65 18.58
N THR A 142 1.96 -10.86 19.38
CA THR A 142 1.15 -11.38 20.50
C THR A 142 -0.33 -11.45 20.17
N PHE A 143 -0.77 -10.98 19.02
CA PHE A 143 -2.17 -10.99 18.62
C PHE A 143 -2.68 -12.40 18.39
N THR A 144 -3.82 -12.71 18.99
CA THR A 144 -4.50 -14.00 18.89
C THR A 144 -5.89 -13.85 18.28
N SER A 145 -6.44 -14.93 17.76
CA SER A 145 -7.76 -14.93 17.12
C SER A 145 -8.92 -14.52 18.03
N GLY A 146 -8.74 -14.52 19.35
CA GLY A 146 -9.77 -14.11 20.32
C GLY A 146 -9.70 -12.64 20.75
N GLN A 147 -8.75 -11.88 20.24
CA GLN A 147 -8.61 -10.47 20.63
C GLN A 147 -9.68 -9.58 20.00
N THR A 148 -9.97 -8.50 20.71
CA THR A 148 -10.87 -7.43 20.28
C THR A 148 -10.16 -6.09 20.42
N PRO A 149 -10.64 -5.00 19.78
CA PRO A 149 -10.04 -3.67 19.94
C PRO A 149 -9.92 -3.20 21.40
N ALA A 150 -10.80 -3.72 22.27
CA ALA A 150 -10.80 -3.35 23.69
C ALA A 150 -9.66 -4.01 24.51
N ASN A 151 -8.98 -5.02 23.96
CA ASN A 151 -7.88 -5.72 24.64
C ASN A 151 -6.58 -5.76 23.83
N VAL A 152 -6.40 -4.80 22.91
CA VAL A 152 -5.11 -4.57 22.24
C VAL A 152 -4.04 -4.32 23.30
N GLN A 153 -2.92 -4.99 23.16
CA GLN A 153 -1.78 -4.82 24.04
C GLN A 153 -0.83 -3.72 23.52
N PRO A 154 -0.18 -2.99 24.42
CA PRO A 154 0.85 -2.05 24.04
C PRO A 154 2.07 -2.78 23.46
N LEU A 155 2.85 -2.07 22.66
CA LEU A 155 4.16 -2.56 22.26
C LEU A 155 5.02 -2.87 23.48
N PRO A 156 5.86 -3.92 23.42
CA PRO A 156 6.87 -4.15 24.43
C PRO A 156 7.75 -2.91 24.63
N SER A 157 8.13 -2.62 25.87
CA SER A 157 8.94 -1.44 26.20
C SER A 157 10.28 -1.40 25.44
N SER A 158 10.77 -2.55 24.99
CA SER A 158 12.00 -2.64 24.17
C SER A 158 11.86 -2.03 22.78
N VAL A 159 10.64 -1.87 22.25
CA VAL A 159 10.39 -1.26 20.94
C VAL A 159 9.62 0.05 21.01
N GLN A 160 9.18 0.50 22.20
CA GLN A 160 8.50 1.77 22.36
C GLN A 160 9.36 2.96 21.89
N THR A 161 10.68 2.93 22.17
CA THR A 161 11.60 3.98 21.69
C THR A 161 11.68 4.05 20.17
N GLU A 162 11.58 2.93 19.48
CA GLU A 162 11.53 2.88 18.01
C GLU A 162 10.19 3.46 17.49
N SER A 163 9.09 3.12 18.14
CA SER A 163 7.77 3.71 17.87
C SER A 163 7.78 5.22 18.03
N ASP A 164 8.28 5.71 19.18
CA ASP A 164 8.45 7.15 19.46
C ASP A 164 9.27 7.85 18.37
N SER A 165 10.35 7.21 17.96
CA SER A 165 11.27 7.75 16.94
C SER A 165 10.58 7.86 15.57
N MET A 166 9.80 6.85 15.18
CA MET A 166 9.04 6.88 13.93
C MET A 166 7.92 7.93 13.96
N LEU A 167 7.15 7.99 15.03
CA LEU A 167 6.08 8.98 15.17
C LEU A 167 6.64 10.40 15.20
N ALA A 168 7.78 10.62 15.88
CA ALA A 168 8.48 11.90 15.86
C ALA A 168 8.99 12.25 14.45
N TRP A 169 9.52 11.27 13.72
CA TRP A 169 9.94 11.45 12.33
C TRP A 169 8.76 11.82 11.42
N LEU A 170 7.61 11.14 11.54
CA LEU A 170 6.39 11.50 10.81
C LEU A 170 5.95 12.93 11.11
N GLY A 171 5.98 13.35 12.39
CA GLY A 171 5.63 14.71 12.81
C GLY A 171 6.59 15.80 12.31
N GLN A 172 7.79 15.45 11.87
CA GLN A 172 8.78 16.37 11.31
C GLN A 172 8.68 16.51 9.78
N GLN A 173 7.89 15.63 9.12
CA GLN A 173 7.72 15.73 7.67
C GLN A 173 6.91 16.97 7.30
N THR A 174 7.15 17.49 6.12
CA THR A 174 6.40 18.62 5.58
C THR A 174 5.45 18.16 4.52
N ALA A 175 4.19 18.51 4.64
CA ALA A 175 3.17 18.18 3.66
C ALA A 175 3.58 18.68 2.26
N VAL A 176 3.49 17.80 1.28
CA VAL A 176 3.65 18.12 -0.14
C VAL A 176 2.44 17.63 -0.91
N THR A 177 2.25 18.12 -2.11
CA THR A 177 1.19 17.61 -2.99
C THR A 177 1.54 16.20 -3.49
N ASN A 178 0.52 15.35 -3.64
CA ASN A 178 0.67 13.99 -4.16
C ASN A 178 1.52 13.09 -3.26
N GLU A 179 1.15 12.99 -1.99
CA GLU A 179 1.71 12.02 -1.05
C GLU A 179 0.84 10.78 -0.92
N ILE A 180 1.49 9.62 -0.80
CA ILE A 180 0.86 8.32 -0.62
C ILE A 180 1.55 7.61 0.54
N ALA A 181 0.80 7.17 1.54
CA ALA A 181 1.32 6.31 2.59
C ALA A 181 1.44 4.86 2.10
N VAL A 182 2.46 4.17 2.58
CA VAL A 182 2.66 2.75 2.30
C VAL A 182 3.04 2.05 3.60
N GLN A 183 2.27 1.05 3.99
CA GLN A 183 2.57 0.20 5.13
C GLN A 183 2.02 -1.22 4.91
N HIS A 184 2.38 -2.16 5.76
CA HIS A 184 1.90 -3.53 5.61
C HIS A 184 0.50 -3.71 6.20
N VAL A 185 0.35 -3.53 7.51
CA VAL A 185 -0.95 -3.64 8.19
C VAL A 185 -1.75 -2.36 7.95
N PRO A 186 -2.99 -2.42 7.44
CA PRO A 186 -3.75 -1.22 7.11
C PRO A 186 -4.18 -0.44 8.35
N LEU A 187 -4.29 0.90 8.20
CA LEU A 187 -4.73 1.77 9.29
C LEU A 187 -6.16 1.50 9.75
N PHE A 188 -7.05 1.10 8.86
CA PHE A 188 -8.46 0.84 9.19
C PHE A 188 -8.94 -0.52 8.69
N PRO A 189 -9.82 -1.20 9.45
CA PRO A 189 -10.59 -2.32 8.93
C PRO A 189 -11.67 -1.82 7.98
N GLN A 190 -12.12 -2.67 7.06
CA GLN A 190 -13.23 -2.37 6.18
C GLN A 190 -14.57 -2.71 6.85
N SER A 191 -15.43 -1.72 7.04
CA SER A 191 -16.83 -1.96 7.43
C SER A 191 -17.61 -2.57 6.26
N LEU A 192 -18.40 -3.60 6.53
CA LEU A 192 -19.24 -4.26 5.55
C LEU A 192 -20.70 -3.74 5.62
N SER A 193 -21.39 -3.68 4.49
CA SER A 193 -22.85 -3.48 4.47
C SER A 193 -23.52 -4.61 5.24
N GLY A 194 -24.33 -4.28 6.25
CA GLY A 194 -24.92 -5.26 7.17
C GLY A 194 -24.29 -5.33 8.55
N GLY A 195 -23.36 -4.42 8.88
CA GLY A 195 -22.77 -4.25 10.22
C GLY A 195 -21.58 -5.14 10.55
N GLY A 196 -21.07 -5.90 9.57
CA GLY A 196 -19.82 -6.64 9.71
C GLY A 196 -18.59 -5.80 9.42
N THR A 197 -17.41 -6.35 9.74
CA THR A 197 -16.10 -5.73 9.42
C THR A 197 -15.21 -6.78 8.78
N TYR A 198 -14.56 -6.42 7.66
CA TYR A 198 -13.62 -7.30 6.97
C TYR A 198 -12.18 -6.89 7.30
N PRO A 199 -11.29 -7.86 7.53
CA PRO A 199 -11.57 -9.31 7.65
C PRO A 199 -12.26 -9.68 8.96
N SER A 200 -12.11 -8.91 10.04
CA SER A 200 -12.78 -9.06 11.32
C SER A 200 -12.55 -7.81 12.19
N THR A 201 -13.10 -7.79 13.41
CA THR A 201 -12.80 -6.77 14.43
C THR A 201 -11.54 -7.11 15.25
N ASN A 202 -10.85 -8.21 14.94
CA ASN A 202 -9.62 -8.60 15.61
C ASN A 202 -8.51 -7.58 15.29
N PRO A 203 -7.80 -7.03 16.30
CA PRO A 203 -6.74 -6.06 16.12
C PRO A 203 -5.54 -6.54 15.29
N TYR A 204 -5.39 -7.85 15.10
CA TYR A 204 -4.40 -8.40 14.15
C TYR A 204 -4.54 -7.83 12.73
N TRP A 205 -5.75 -7.44 12.31
CA TRP A 205 -6.05 -7.10 10.91
C TRP A 205 -6.00 -5.61 10.57
N ALA A 206 -5.79 -4.73 11.54
CA ALA A 206 -5.67 -3.29 11.33
C ALA A 206 -5.00 -2.63 12.54
N ILE A 207 -4.54 -1.39 12.39
CA ILE A 207 -4.02 -0.61 13.51
C ILE A 207 -5.19 -0.23 14.45
N TYR A 208 -4.99 -0.40 15.75
CA TYR A 208 -5.95 -0.04 16.79
C TYR A 208 -5.30 0.77 17.90
N ASP A 209 -6.09 1.65 18.52
CA ASP A 209 -5.67 2.32 19.74
C ASP A 209 -5.69 1.33 20.90
N VAL A 210 -4.71 1.42 21.76
CA VAL A 210 -4.67 0.67 23.02
C VAL A 210 -5.61 1.33 24.01
N GLN A 211 -6.53 0.58 24.59
CA GLN A 211 -7.64 1.17 25.35
C GLN A 211 -7.51 1.09 26.87
N ASN A 212 -6.70 0.20 27.41
CA ASN A 212 -6.74 -0.14 28.82
C ASN A 212 -5.39 -0.07 29.55
N ASP A 213 -4.42 0.60 29.01
CA ASP A 213 -3.13 0.75 29.65
C ASP A 213 -3.03 2.09 30.37
N THR A 214 -2.95 2.04 31.70
CA THR A 214 -2.77 3.23 32.55
C THR A 214 -1.35 3.81 32.48
N ASN A 215 -0.43 3.10 31.84
CA ASN A 215 0.97 3.52 31.65
C ASN A 215 1.26 3.98 30.25
N ILE A 216 0.24 4.06 29.38
CA ILE A 216 0.44 4.32 27.98
C ILE A 216 0.58 5.70 27.62
N HIS A 217 1.36 5.71 26.61
CA HIS A 217 1.80 6.87 25.92
C HIS A 217 1.27 6.95 24.48
N HIS A 218 0.65 5.88 23.93
CA HIS A 218 0.28 5.85 22.52
C HIS A 218 -1.14 5.39 22.23
N GLU A 219 -1.85 6.22 21.48
CA GLU A 219 -3.08 5.89 20.77
C GLU A 219 -2.69 5.72 19.28
N TYR A 220 -2.06 4.60 18.94
CA TYR A 220 -1.37 4.38 17.65
C TYR A 220 -2.18 4.78 16.42
N ARG A 221 -3.43 4.34 16.32
CA ARG A 221 -4.30 4.72 15.19
C ARG A 221 -4.54 6.23 15.15
N LYS A 222 -4.83 6.83 16.29
CA LYS A 222 -5.11 8.25 16.40
C LYS A 222 -3.88 9.09 16.08
N GLU A 223 -2.71 8.66 16.52
CA GLU A 223 -1.44 9.33 16.24
C GLU A 223 -1.10 9.26 14.76
N GLU A 224 -1.27 8.11 14.12
CA GLU A 224 -1.08 7.95 12.68
C GLU A 224 -2.10 8.80 11.90
N VAL A 225 -3.40 8.77 12.27
CA VAL A 225 -4.43 9.64 11.66
C VAL A 225 -4.04 11.11 11.76
N ASN A 226 -3.54 11.56 12.92
CA ASN A 226 -3.11 12.94 13.11
C ASN A 226 -1.92 13.28 12.21
N ALA A 227 -0.94 12.40 12.10
CA ALA A 227 0.23 12.58 11.24
C ALA A 227 -0.16 12.63 9.76
N LEU A 228 -0.97 11.69 9.28
CA LEU A 228 -1.45 11.67 7.90
C LEU A 228 -2.33 12.87 7.57
N THR A 229 -3.15 13.32 8.53
CA THR A 229 -3.95 14.56 8.39
C THR A 229 -3.05 15.78 8.24
N ALA A 230 -2.02 15.92 9.08
CA ALA A 230 -1.08 17.03 9.01
C ALA A 230 -0.29 17.05 7.70
N LEU A 231 0.02 15.88 7.15
CA LEU A 231 0.69 15.71 5.86
C LEU A 231 -0.25 15.79 4.64
N ASN A 232 -1.56 15.89 4.87
CA ASN A 232 -2.58 15.85 3.81
C ASN A 232 -2.53 14.57 2.96
N ILE A 233 -2.21 13.44 3.59
CA ILE A 233 -2.15 12.13 2.95
C ILE A 233 -3.53 11.49 3.01
N HIS A 234 -4.12 11.19 1.84
CA HIS A 234 -5.46 10.63 1.72
C HIS A 234 -5.51 9.29 0.96
N THR A 235 -4.35 8.72 0.66
CA THR A 235 -4.25 7.40 0.00
C THR A 235 -3.19 6.57 0.71
N MET A 236 -3.53 5.29 0.95
CA MET A 236 -2.62 4.31 1.55
C MET A 236 -2.60 3.03 0.73
N LEU A 237 -1.41 2.52 0.46
CA LEU A 237 -1.18 1.19 -0.09
C LEU A 237 -0.83 0.24 1.07
N ALA A 238 -1.52 -0.90 1.17
CA ALA A 238 -1.27 -1.87 2.23
C ALA A 238 -1.39 -3.32 1.74
N GLY A 239 -0.88 -4.26 2.52
CA GLY A 239 -0.94 -5.71 2.31
C GLY A 239 -1.73 -6.43 3.39
N HIS A 240 -1.15 -7.53 3.94
CA HIS A 240 -1.59 -8.24 5.14
C HIS A 240 -2.91 -9.04 5.03
N TRP A 241 -3.86 -8.59 4.24
CA TRP A 241 -5.16 -9.28 4.15
C TRP A 241 -5.18 -10.44 3.15
N HIS A 242 -4.14 -10.62 2.36
CA HIS A 242 -4.06 -11.62 1.29
C HIS A 242 -5.26 -11.56 0.33
N ASN A 243 -5.85 -10.38 0.20
CA ASN A 243 -7.05 -10.17 -0.61
C ASN A 243 -7.10 -8.71 -1.11
N GLN A 244 -7.16 -8.56 -2.41
CA GLN A 244 -7.26 -7.25 -3.02
C GLN A 244 -8.60 -6.57 -2.65
N ARG A 245 -8.51 -5.38 -2.09
CA ARG A 245 -9.65 -4.52 -1.74
C ARG A 245 -9.32 -3.05 -1.98
N ASN A 246 -10.32 -2.30 -2.43
CA ASN A 246 -10.25 -0.84 -2.47
C ASN A 246 -11.45 -0.32 -1.71
N PHE A 247 -11.22 0.50 -0.70
CA PHE A 247 -12.30 1.09 0.08
C PHE A 247 -11.84 2.41 0.70
N THR A 248 -12.81 3.24 1.08
CA THR A 248 -12.58 4.49 1.79
C THR A 248 -13.00 4.31 3.23
N ALA A 249 -12.14 4.68 4.17
CA ALA A 249 -12.42 4.74 5.59
C ALA A 249 -12.43 6.18 6.08
N THR A 250 -13.19 6.46 7.15
CA THR A 250 -13.28 7.79 7.77
C THR A 250 -13.08 7.72 9.27
N SER A 251 -12.39 8.70 9.82
CA SER A 251 -12.24 8.92 11.26
C SER A 251 -12.43 10.43 11.54
N GLY A 252 -13.58 10.80 12.11
CA GLY A 252 -13.97 12.21 12.22
C GLY A 252 -14.09 12.85 10.84
N SER A 253 -13.31 13.90 10.59
CA SER A 253 -13.22 14.58 9.29
C SER A 253 -12.15 14.00 8.36
N PHE A 254 -11.28 13.11 8.86
CA PHE A 254 -10.23 12.49 8.08
C PHE A 254 -10.80 11.36 7.22
N THR A 255 -10.39 11.33 5.96
CA THR A 255 -10.81 10.30 4.99
C THR A 255 -9.56 9.72 4.33
N LEU A 256 -9.49 8.40 4.26
CA LEU A 256 -8.37 7.64 3.69
C LEU A 256 -8.87 6.61 2.68
N ASP A 257 -8.35 6.67 1.48
CA ASP A 257 -8.53 5.65 0.45
C ASP A 257 -7.48 4.54 0.65
N LEU A 258 -7.93 3.36 1.06
CA LEU A 258 -7.07 2.19 1.22
C LEU A 258 -7.08 1.32 -0.03
N ARG A 259 -5.90 0.94 -0.48
CA ARG A 259 -5.63 0.08 -1.63
C ARG A 259 -4.88 -1.14 -1.13
N MET A 260 -5.62 -2.21 -0.86
CA MET A 260 -5.08 -3.47 -0.36
C MET A 260 -4.58 -4.31 -1.53
N ALA A 261 -3.34 -4.77 -1.46
CA ALA A 261 -2.79 -5.72 -2.42
C ALA A 261 -3.28 -7.15 -2.15
N PRO A 262 -3.36 -8.01 -3.18
CA PRO A 262 -3.44 -9.43 -2.98
C PRO A 262 -2.08 -9.96 -2.49
N ALA A 263 -2.06 -11.16 -1.91
CA ALA A 263 -0.81 -11.84 -1.64
C ALA A 263 -0.23 -12.51 -2.89
N VAL A 264 1.09 -12.65 -2.90
CA VAL A 264 1.79 -13.50 -3.87
C VAL A 264 1.84 -14.95 -3.41
N ALA A 265 1.93 -15.20 -2.11
CA ALA A 265 2.05 -16.55 -1.57
C ALA A 265 0.75 -17.36 -1.69
N TYR A 266 -0.33 -16.86 -1.08
CA TYR A 266 -1.64 -17.50 -1.06
C TYR A 266 -2.74 -16.47 -0.78
N ALA A 267 -3.95 -16.75 -1.25
CA ALA A 267 -5.10 -15.87 -1.10
C ALA A 267 -5.98 -16.27 0.07
N ILE A 268 -6.59 -15.29 0.75
CA ILE A 268 -7.53 -15.50 1.86
C ILE A 268 -8.89 -14.89 1.51
N GLY A 269 -9.94 -15.70 1.70
CA GLY A 269 -11.33 -15.28 1.52
C GLY A 269 -11.92 -15.66 0.17
N THR A 270 -13.25 -15.63 0.11
CA THR A 270 -14.00 -16.04 -1.09
C THR A 270 -13.70 -15.13 -2.27
N GLY A 271 -13.28 -15.73 -3.38
CA GLY A 271 -12.96 -15.03 -4.62
C GLY A 271 -11.62 -14.29 -4.62
N ALA A 272 -10.84 -14.40 -3.53
CA ALA A 272 -9.48 -13.86 -3.51
C ALA A 272 -8.57 -14.62 -4.48
N GLN A 273 -7.60 -13.94 -5.06
CA GLN A 273 -6.68 -14.47 -6.04
C GLN A 273 -5.24 -14.11 -5.67
N VAL A 274 -4.32 -14.98 -5.96
CA VAL A 274 -2.87 -14.72 -5.90
C VAL A 274 -2.49 -13.77 -7.04
N GLY A 275 -1.64 -12.79 -6.76
CA GLY A 275 -1.22 -11.82 -7.77
C GLY A 275 -0.58 -10.57 -7.20
N TYR A 276 -0.72 -9.48 -7.92
CA TYR A 276 -0.19 -8.17 -7.58
C TYR A 276 -1.13 -7.06 -8.04
N THR A 277 -0.89 -5.82 -7.62
CA THR A 277 -1.64 -4.66 -8.10
C THR A 277 -0.77 -3.73 -8.94
N VAL A 278 -1.40 -3.09 -9.93
CA VAL A 278 -0.84 -2.00 -10.71
C VAL A 278 -1.58 -0.72 -10.35
N HIS A 279 -0.87 0.24 -9.82
CA HIS A 279 -1.38 1.56 -9.50
C HIS A 279 -0.97 2.57 -10.57
N THR A 280 -1.96 3.17 -11.20
CA THR A 280 -1.75 4.30 -12.13
C THR A 280 -2.06 5.58 -11.37
N ILE A 281 -1.07 6.45 -11.23
CA ILE A 281 -1.17 7.69 -10.45
C ILE A 281 -1.19 8.86 -11.41
N SER A 282 -2.22 9.70 -11.30
CA SER A 282 -2.37 10.91 -12.12
C SER A 282 -1.47 12.04 -11.63
N SER A 283 -1.32 13.07 -12.44
CA SER A 283 -0.60 14.30 -12.06
C SER A 283 -1.23 15.07 -10.89
N THR A 284 -2.48 14.75 -10.55
CA THR A 284 -3.21 15.33 -9.42
C THR A 284 -3.26 14.43 -8.20
N GLY A 285 -2.51 13.32 -8.20
CA GLY A 285 -2.44 12.38 -7.08
C GLY A 285 -3.56 11.32 -7.04
N GLY A 286 -4.52 11.37 -7.98
CA GLY A 286 -5.57 10.34 -8.05
C GLY A 286 -4.98 8.97 -8.39
N VAL A 287 -5.33 7.93 -7.62
CA VAL A 287 -4.82 6.57 -7.78
C VAL A 287 -5.90 5.64 -8.33
N THR A 288 -5.62 5.04 -9.47
CA THR A 288 -6.43 3.92 -10.01
C THR A 288 -5.66 2.63 -9.77
N THR A 289 -6.34 1.62 -9.23
CA THR A 289 -5.75 0.31 -8.89
C THR A 289 -6.37 -0.78 -9.74
N GLN A 290 -5.52 -1.57 -10.38
CA GLN A 290 -5.91 -2.78 -11.10
C GLN A 290 -5.21 -3.98 -10.47
N MET A 291 -5.98 -5.01 -10.11
CA MET A 291 -5.42 -6.30 -9.73
C MET A 291 -5.01 -7.09 -10.98
N VAL A 292 -3.86 -7.72 -10.93
CA VAL A 292 -3.37 -8.66 -11.95
C VAL A 292 -3.16 -10.02 -11.29
N ALA A 293 -3.93 -11.00 -11.74
CA ALA A 293 -3.78 -12.36 -11.24
C ALA A 293 -2.45 -12.97 -11.68
N CYS A 294 -1.86 -13.78 -10.82
CA CYS A 294 -0.66 -14.55 -11.16
C CYS A 294 -1.05 -15.71 -12.07
N ASN A 295 -0.80 -15.58 -13.37
CA ASN A 295 -1.09 -16.63 -14.34
C ASN A 295 -0.12 -17.81 -14.17
N GLY A 296 -0.65 -18.98 -13.81
CA GLY A 296 0.14 -20.18 -13.55
C GLY A 296 0.56 -20.38 -12.09
N CYS A 297 0.13 -19.51 -11.17
CA CYS A 297 0.17 -19.78 -9.74
C CYS A 297 -0.99 -20.71 -9.36
N LEU A 298 -0.70 -21.81 -8.68
CA LEU A 298 -1.66 -22.83 -8.26
C LEU A 298 -1.82 -22.86 -6.75
#